data_4deec60fec3a30b779e3609162f5e103
#
_entry.id   4deec60fec3a30b779e3609162f5e103
#
_cell.length_a   1.000
_cell.length_b   1.000
_cell.length_c   1.000
_cell.angle_alpha   90.00
_cell.angle_beta   90.00
_cell.angle_gamma   90.00
#
_symmetry.space_group_name_H-M   'P 1'
#
loop_
_entity.id
_entity.type
_entity.pdbx_description
1 polymer ?
#
loop_
_entity_poly.entity_id
_entity_poly.type
_entity_poly.pdbx_seq_one_letter_code
_entity_poly.pdbx_strand_id
1 'polypeptide(L)'
;MAEAFHLASTGRPGPVLVDVAKDAQTGPMTFSWPPKIDLPGYRPTVKGHPKQIREAARLIASAQRPVLYVGGGVIKAHGSAELMELAELTGAPVTTTLTARGAFPDSHQQHVGMPGMHGSVSAVTALQQADLLITLGARFDDRVTGVLSSFAPNAKVIHADVDPAEISKNRNADVPIVGSLKEILPDLAKAVSEEFDKAGPPDLAPWWSQLNRLRDTYPLGWTDPEDGLSSPENVIKQVGALTGPEGVYVAGVGQHQMWAAQFIKYERPYAWLNSAGLGTMGYSIPAAMGAKVGNPDRTVWAIDGDGCFQMTNQELATCAINNIPIKVAIINNSSLGMVRQWQTLFYEGRYSNTDLNTGHNTRRIPDFVKLAEAYGCAGLRCERDEDIEATIKQALEINDRPVVVDFVVSPNSMVWPMVPSGVSNDLIQIARNMTPQWEEED
;
A
#
# COMPACT_ATOMS: atom_id res chain seq x y z
N MET A 1 -7.77 15.46 -27.39
CA MET A 1 -6.99 14.24 -27.05
C MET A 1 -5.61 14.59 -26.46
N ALA A 2 -4.73 15.32 -27.17
CA ALA A 2 -3.38 15.63 -26.66
C ALA A 2 -3.37 16.35 -25.32
N GLU A 3 -4.26 17.31 -25.09
CA GLU A 3 -4.43 17.99 -23.80
C GLU A 3 -4.88 17.03 -22.69
N ALA A 4 -5.76 16.06 -23.01
CA ALA A 4 -6.17 15.04 -22.05
C ALA A 4 -5.00 14.17 -21.58
N PHE A 5 -4.14 13.72 -22.51
CA PHE A 5 -2.91 12.99 -22.17
C PHE A 5 -1.93 13.85 -21.38
N HIS A 6 -1.81 15.13 -21.72
CA HIS A 6 -0.97 16.07 -20.96
C HIS A 6 -1.47 16.26 -19.52
N LEU A 7 -2.77 16.49 -19.32
CA LEU A 7 -3.36 16.62 -18.02
C LEU A 7 -3.25 15.32 -17.19
N ALA A 8 -3.47 14.15 -17.84
CA ALA A 8 -3.41 12.86 -17.18
C ALA A 8 -1.99 12.51 -16.66
N SER A 9 -0.94 13.05 -17.28
CA SER A 9 0.46 12.69 -17.01
C SER A 9 1.27 13.77 -16.28
N THR A 10 0.72 14.95 -16.05
CA THR A 10 1.43 16.07 -15.40
C THR A 10 0.73 16.54 -14.12
N GLY A 11 1.41 17.33 -13.30
CA GLY A 11 0.90 17.73 -11.98
C GLY A 11 0.66 16.50 -11.10
N ARG A 12 -0.54 16.37 -10.53
CA ARG A 12 -0.98 15.14 -9.86
C ARG A 12 -1.57 14.19 -10.91
N PRO A 13 -0.85 13.15 -11.36
CA PRO A 13 -1.32 12.29 -12.45
C PRO A 13 -2.61 11.55 -12.06
N GLY A 14 -3.53 11.44 -13.03
CA GLY A 14 -4.81 10.79 -12.80
C GLY A 14 -5.64 10.63 -14.08
N PRO A 15 -6.80 9.97 -14.00
CA PRO A 15 -7.67 9.76 -15.16
C PRO A 15 -8.29 11.07 -15.64
N VAL A 16 -8.43 11.18 -16.98
CA VAL A 16 -9.12 12.30 -17.65
C VAL A 16 -10.22 11.72 -18.54
N LEU A 17 -11.44 12.15 -18.34
CA LEU A 17 -12.58 11.79 -19.19
C LEU A 17 -12.66 12.75 -20.38
N VAL A 18 -12.78 12.19 -21.58
CA VAL A 18 -13.09 12.94 -22.79
C VAL A 18 -14.40 12.44 -23.35
N ASP A 19 -15.45 13.26 -23.27
CA ASP A 19 -16.72 12.98 -23.92
C ASP A 19 -16.66 13.43 -25.38
N VAL A 20 -16.86 12.47 -26.31
CA VAL A 20 -16.81 12.73 -27.75
C VAL A 20 -18.22 12.63 -28.31
N ALA A 21 -18.82 13.78 -28.62
CA ALA A 21 -20.17 13.85 -29.19
C ALA A 21 -20.25 13.11 -30.55
N LYS A 22 -21.44 12.58 -30.87
CA LYS A 22 -21.63 11.74 -32.06
C LYS A 22 -21.31 12.48 -33.36
N ASP A 23 -21.68 13.74 -33.48
CA ASP A 23 -21.40 14.58 -34.64
C ASP A 23 -19.89 14.83 -34.83
N ALA A 24 -19.14 15.00 -33.73
CA ALA A 24 -17.68 15.08 -33.79
C ALA A 24 -17.02 13.77 -34.25
N GLN A 25 -17.64 12.60 -33.96
CA GLN A 25 -17.13 11.31 -34.41
C GLN A 25 -17.40 11.04 -35.90
N THR A 26 -18.48 11.62 -36.44
CA THR A 26 -18.90 11.40 -37.83
C THR A 26 -18.52 12.53 -38.78
N GLY A 27 -18.10 13.67 -38.23
CA GLY A 27 -17.71 14.84 -39.00
C GLY A 27 -16.35 14.65 -39.74
N PRO A 28 -16.19 15.21 -40.92
CA PRO A 28 -14.91 15.20 -41.62
C PRO A 28 -13.89 16.10 -40.90
N MET A 29 -12.63 15.65 -40.78
CA MET A 29 -11.54 16.48 -40.24
C MET A 29 -10.25 16.24 -40.99
N THR A 30 -9.38 17.25 -40.99
CA THR A 30 -7.99 17.09 -41.41
C THR A 30 -7.16 16.67 -40.22
N PHE A 31 -6.55 15.48 -40.29
CA PHE A 31 -5.70 14.98 -39.22
C PHE A 31 -4.43 15.81 -39.07
N SER A 32 -4.13 16.24 -37.84
CA SER A 32 -2.87 16.93 -37.49
C SER A 32 -2.40 16.44 -36.13
N TRP A 33 -1.15 15.94 -36.07
CA TRP A 33 -0.56 15.43 -34.81
C TRP A 33 0.96 15.63 -34.82
N PRO A 34 1.58 16.04 -33.69
CA PRO A 34 0.92 16.49 -32.44
C PRO A 34 0.40 17.94 -32.59
N PRO A 35 -0.77 18.24 -31.98
CA PRO A 35 -1.24 19.63 -31.92
C PRO A 35 -0.42 20.41 -30.89
N LYS A 36 -0.38 21.73 -31.04
CA LYS A 36 0.13 22.61 -29.99
C LYS A 36 -0.81 22.54 -28.78
N ILE A 37 -0.26 22.21 -27.61
CA ILE A 37 -1.00 22.24 -26.34
C ILE A 37 -1.03 23.70 -25.87
N ASP A 38 -2.23 24.22 -25.62
CA ASP A 38 -2.44 25.58 -25.11
C ASP A 38 -3.45 25.54 -23.95
N LEU A 39 -2.93 25.44 -22.74
CA LEU A 39 -3.70 25.40 -21.49
C LEU A 39 -3.21 26.54 -20.58
N PRO A 40 -3.61 27.80 -20.85
CA PRO A 40 -3.05 28.97 -20.15
C PRO A 40 -3.29 28.97 -18.64
N GLY A 41 -4.39 28.34 -18.17
CA GLY A 41 -4.73 28.18 -16.76
C GLY A 41 -4.06 26.99 -16.06
N TYR A 42 -3.36 26.11 -16.80
CA TYR A 42 -2.74 24.91 -16.23
C TYR A 42 -1.20 25.01 -16.27
N ARG A 43 -0.63 25.32 -15.12
CA ARG A 43 0.83 25.47 -14.94
C ARG A 43 1.25 24.80 -13.63
N PRO A 44 1.38 23.48 -13.59
CA PRO A 44 1.78 22.78 -12.38
C PRO A 44 3.17 23.22 -11.93
N THR A 45 3.29 23.44 -10.61
CA THR A 45 4.58 23.77 -9.98
C THR A 45 5.44 22.50 -9.94
N VAL A 46 6.64 22.56 -10.50
CA VAL A 46 7.56 21.43 -10.57
C VAL A 46 8.63 21.53 -9.48
N LYS A 47 9.23 22.72 -9.26
CA LYS A 47 10.31 22.94 -8.32
C LYS A 47 9.81 23.52 -7.00
N GLY A 48 10.33 23.02 -5.89
CA GLY A 48 10.08 23.58 -4.57
C GLY A 48 10.65 24.99 -4.43
N HIS A 49 10.01 25.82 -3.60
CA HIS A 49 10.48 27.19 -3.36
C HIS A 49 11.74 27.17 -2.48
N PRO A 50 12.88 27.80 -2.89
CA PRO A 50 14.16 27.67 -2.20
C PRO A 50 14.16 28.11 -0.72
N LYS A 51 13.30 29.10 -0.34
CA LYS A 51 13.16 29.52 1.04
C LYS A 51 12.59 28.39 1.91
N GLN A 52 11.57 27.68 1.42
CA GLN A 52 10.93 26.57 2.13
C GLN A 52 11.84 25.36 2.22
N ILE A 53 12.60 25.07 1.17
CA ILE A 53 13.64 24.02 1.21
C ILE A 53 14.65 24.29 2.33
N ARG A 54 15.19 25.51 2.43
CA ARG A 54 16.12 25.86 3.51
C ARG A 54 15.48 25.83 4.90
N GLU A 55 14.23 26.22 5.02
CA GLU A 55 13.48 26.15 6.28
C GLU A 55 13.23 24.70 6.72
N ALA A 56 12.84 23.85 5.79
CA ALA A 56 12.73 22.42 6.01
C ALA A 56 14.05 21.80 6.48
N ALA A 57 15.17 22.12 5.81
CA ALA A 57 16.50 21.61 6.18
C ALA A 57 16.87 22.00 7.61
N ARG A 58 16.57 23.22 8.07
CA ARG A 58 16.83 23.65 9.45
C ARG A 58 15.99 22.87 10.46
N LEU A 59 14.70 22.60 10.14
CA LEU A 59 13.87 21.79 11.01
C LEU A 59 14.42 20.35 11.11
N ILE A 60 14.85 19.77 10.01
CA ILE A 60 15.45 18.43 9.98
C ILE A 60 16.73 18.40 10.83
N ALA A 61 17.59 19.40 10.71
CA ALA A 61 18.84 19.48 11.46
C ALA A 61 18.65 19.67 12.98
N SER A 62 17.47 20.11 13.43
CA SER A 62 17.17 20.32 14.85
C SER A 62 16.25 19.28 15.48
N ALA A 63 15.68 18.37 14.69
CA ALA A 63 14.71 17.39 15.16
C ALA A 63 15.39 16.28 15.97
N GLN A 64 14.73 15.82 17.04
CA GLN A 64 15.17 14.72 17.88
C GLN A 64 14.44 13.40 17.56
N ARG A 65 13.21 13.50 17.04
CA ARG A 65 12.36 12.38 16.66
C ARG A 65 11.74 12.58 15.27
N PRO A 66 12.59 12.84 14.23
CA PRO A 66 12.09 13.01 12.87
C PRO A 66 11.59 11.68 12.31
N VAL A 67 10.61 11.75 11.37
CA VAL A 67 10.14 10.61 10.60
C VAL A 67 9.92 11.01 9.14
N LEU A 68 10.47 10.24 8.21
CA LEU A 68 10.12 10.31 6.79
C LEU A 68 8.79 9.58 6.57
N TYR A 69 7.71 10.35 6.44
CA TYR A 69 6.36 9.84 6.19
C TYR A 69 6.10 9.82 4.69
N VAL A 70 6.30 8.63 4.09
CA VAL A 70 6.33 8.43 2.64
C VAL A 70 4.98 7.98 2.12
N GLY A 71 4.40 8.76 1.22
CA GLY A 71 3.19 8.45 0.48
C GLY A 71 3.44 7.99 -0.96
N GLY A 72 2.37 7.55 -1.64
CA GLY A 72 2.41 7.09 -3.04
C GLY A 72 2.89 8.15 -4.04
N GLY A 73 2.93 9.42 -3.65
CA GLY A 73 3.48 10.50 -4.47
C GLY A 73 4.96 10.33 -4.81
N VAL A 74 5.75 9.67 -3.95
CA VAL A 74 7.17 9.36 -4.23
C VAL A 74 7.29 8.40 -5.40
N ILE A 75 6.49 7.32 -5.43
CA ILE A 75 6.49 6.35 -6.54
C ILE A 75 6.05 7.04 -7.84
N LYS A 76 4.96 7.83 -7.78
CA LYS A 76 4.43 8.54 -8.95
C LYS A 76 5.41 9.60 -9.50
N ALA A 77 6.22 10.19 -8.64
CA ALA A 77 7.28 11.12 -9.04
C ALA A 77 8.57 10.43 -9.50
N HIS A 78 8.66 9.10 -9.46
CA HIS A 78 9.89 8.32 -9.69
C HIS A 78 11.04 8.77 -8.77
N GLY A 79 10.72 9.14 -7.52
CA GLY A 79 11.64 9.73 -6.54
C GLY A 79 12.23 8.76 -5.53
N SER A 80 12.18 7.44 -5.77
CA SER A 80 12.63 6.43 -4.79
C SER A 80 14.15 6.45 -4.55
N ALA A 81 14.94 6.73 -5.57
CA ALA A 81 16.40 6.85 -5.42
C ALA A 81 16.77 8.09 -4.58
N GLU A 82 16.15 9.22 -4.87
CA GLU A 82 16.36 10.47 -4.14
C GLU A 82 15.82 10.40 -2.68
N LEU A 83 14.76 9.60 -2.47
CA LEU A 83 14.29 9.28 -1.12
C LEU A 83 15.34 8.49 -0.34
N MET A 84 15.99 7.51 -0.98
CA MET A 84 17.06 6.73 -0.36
C MET A 84 18.21 7.64 0.08
N GLU A 85 18.69 8.51 -0.82
CA GLU A 85 19.77 9.47 -0.51
C GLU A 85 19.42 10.37 0.69
N LEU A 86 18.20 10.90 0.73
CA LEU A 86 17.72 11.72 1.86
C LEU A 86 17.63 10.91 3.15
N ALA A 87 17.13 9.68 3.09
CA ALA A 87 17.01 8.81 4.26
C ALA A 87 18.37 8.46 4.85
N GLU A 88 19.33 8.05 4.02
CA GLU A 88 20.70 7.73 4.44
C GLU A 88 21.41 8.95 5.01
N LEU A 89 21.26 10.12 4.38
CA LEU A 89 21.86 11.38 4.85
C LEU A 89 21.32 11.77 6.24
N THR A 90 20.00 11.65 6.44
CA THR A 90 19.37 12.11 7.69
C THR A 90 19.42 11.09 8.81
N GLY A 91 19.60 9.80 8.51
CA GLY A 91 19.47 8.71 9.47
C GLY A 91 18.07 8.53 10.06
N ALA A 92 17.07 9.26 9.55
CA ALA A 92 15.69 9.24 10.07
C ALA A 92 14.96 7.94 9.75
N PRO A 93 14.07 7.45 10.61
CA PRO A 93 13.19 6.32 10.31
C PRO A 93 12.25 6.65 9.16
N VAL A 94 11.95 5.64 8.34
CA VAL A 94 11.09 5.72 7.16
C VAL A 94 9.84 4.88 7.37
N THR A 95 8.67 5.48 7.17
CA THR A 95 7.38 4.76 7.07
C THR A 95 6.84 4.86 5.66
N THR A 96 6.31 3.75 5.12
CA THR A 96 5.68 3.74 3.80
C THR A 96 4.20 3.42 3.92
N THR A 97 3.34 4.33 3.44
CA THR A 97 1.88 4.11 3.44
C THR A 97 1.51 2.92 2.55
N LEU A 98 0.28 2.43 2.65
CA LEU A 98 -0.26 1.35 1.81
C LEU A 98 0.05 1.57 0.31
N THR A 99 -0.07 2.79 -0.18
CA THR A 99 0.20 3.14 -1.59
C THR A 99 1.67 3.41 -1.90
N ALA A 100 2.51 3.45 -0.88
CA ALA A 100 3.95 3.71 -1.00
C ALA A 100 4.80 2.46 -0.74
N ARG A 101 4.20 1.28 -0.53
CA ARG A 101 4.96 0.04 -0.33
C ARG A 101 5.91 -0.18 -1.52
N GLY A 102 7.17 -0.41 -1.23
CA GLY A 102 8.24 -0.51 -2.23
C GLY A 102 8.85 0.83 -2.69
N ALA A 103 8.33 1.99 -2.26
CA ALA A 103 9.03 3.27 -2.47
C ALA A 103 10.39 3.31 -1.76
N PHE A 104 10.50 2.60 -0.66
CA PHE A 104 11.70 2.37 0.12
C PHE A 104 11.76 0.89 0.46
N PRO A 105 12.91 0.21 0.37
CA PRO A 105 13.01 -1.24 0.58
C PRO A 105 12.65 -1.64 2.02
N ASP A 106 11.85 -2.69 2.15
CA ASP A 106 11.45 -3.22 3.47
C ASP A 106 12.63 -3.83 4.24
N SER A 107 13.66 -4.31 3.53
CA SER A 107 14.88 -4.85 4.13
C SER A 107 15.82 -3.79 4.69
N HIS A 108 15.63 -2.52 4.33
CA HIS A 108 16.49 -1.45 4.79
C HIS A 108 16.30 -1.18 6.30
N GLN A 109 17.41 -1.01 7.03
CA GLN A 109 17.39 -0.83 8.49
C GLN A 109 16.53 0.35 8.97
N GLN A 110 16.44 1.42 8.17
CA GLN A 110 15.64 2.61 8.49
C GLN A 110 14.14 2.43 8.22
N HIS A 111 13.70 1.37 7.53
CA HIS A 111 12.29 1.12 7.31
C HIS A 111 11.64 0.58 8.58
N VAL A 112 10.71 1.34 9.17
CA VAL A 112 10.01 0.95 10.42
C VAL A 112 8.63 0.34 10.18
N GLY A 113 8.21 0.23 8.91
CA GLY A 113 6.99 -0.46 8.52
C GLY A 113 5.95 0.45 7.88
N MET A 114 4.77 -0.14 7.69
CA MET A 114 3.59 0.55 7.18
C MET A 114 2.80 1.15 8.34
N PRO A 115 2.43 2.45 8.31
CA PRO A 115 1.53 3.06 9.29
C PRO A 115 0.07 2.91 8.87
N GLY A 116 -0.83 3.23 9.78
CA GLY A 116 -2.27 3.31 9.53
C GLY A 116 -3.07 2.25 10.26
N MET A 117 -4.35 2.10 9.88
CA MET A 117 -5.32 1.25 10.58
C MET A 117 -4.79 -0.16 10.88
N HIS A 118 -4.06 -0.77 9.95
CA HIS A 118 -3.43 -2.08 10.11
C HIS A 118 -1.90 -1.98 9.99
N GLY A 119 -1.35 -0.87 10.45
CA GLY A 119 0.09 -0.64 10.49
C GLY A 119 0.80 -1.41 11.58
N SER A 120 2.12 -1.52 11.48
CA SER A 120 2.93 -2.04 12.58
C SER A 120 2.92 -1.06 13.77
N VAL A 121 3.04 -1.59 14.99
CA VAL A 121 3.11 -0.77 16.21
C VAL A 121 4.22 0.26 16.10
N SER A 122 5.42 -0.16 15.64
CA SER A 122 6.56 0.72 15.45
C SER A 122 6.30 1.87 14.47
N ALA A 123 5.65 1.61 13.33
CA ALA A 123 5.37 2.64 12.33
C ALA A 123 4.27 3.62 12.78
N VAL A 124 3.23 3.10 13.44
CA VAL A 124 2.16 3.95 13.99
C VAL A 124 2.70 4.84 15.10
N THR A 125 3.51 4.28 16.01
CA THR A 125 4.14 5.04 17.10
C THR A 125 5.17 6.04 16.57
N ALA A 126 5.95 5.65 15.54
CA ALA A 126 6.91 6.56 14.92
C ALA A 126 6.24 7.84 14.44
N LEU A 127 5.09 7.76 13.77
CA LEU A 127 4.34 8.95 13.37
C LEU A 127 3.73 9.67 14.58
N GLN A 128 3.15 8.93 15.52
CA GLN A 128 2.39 9.50 16.64
C GLN A 128 3.26 10.30 17.61
N GLN A 129 4.49 9.83 17.85
CA GLN A 129 5.43 10.42 18.83
C GLN A 129 6.54 11.27 18.19
N ALA A 130 6.49 11.48 16.88
CA ALA A 130 7.43 12.34 16.19
C ALA A 130 7.38 13.79 16.71
N ASP A 131 8.53 14.47 16.69
CA ASP A 131 8.63 15.93 16.83
C ASP A 131 8.68 16.63 15.46
N LEU A 132 8.98 15.87 14.40
CA LEU A 132 9.00 16.34 13.02
C LEU A 132 8.48 15.25 12.06
N LEU A 133 7.38 15.54 11.36
CA LEU A 133 6.91 14.76 10.22
C LEU A 133 7.45 15.36 8.92
N ILE A 134 8.29 14.61 8.21
CA ILE A 134 8.74 14.96 6.86
C ILE A 134 7.84 14.22 5.89
N THR A 135 6.73 14.86 5.52
CA THR A 135 5.65 14.25 4.73
C THR A 135 5.94 14.40 3.24
N LEU A 136 6.14 13.29 2.57
CA LEU A 136 6.56 13.23 1.17
C LEU A 136 5.48 12.55 0.30
N GLY A 137 4.66 13.35 -0.38
CA GLY A 137 3.60 12.85 -1.27
C GLY A 137 2.53 12.01 -0.57
N ALA A 138 2.20 12.37 0.68
CA ALA A 138 1.15 11.77 1.49
C ALA A 138 0.11 12.83 1.89
N ARG A 139 -1.17 12.47 1.86
CA ARG A 139 -2.29 13.40 2.02
C ARG A 139 -2.89 13.45 3.43
N PHE A 140 -2.27 12.85 4.42
CA PHE A 140 -2.84 12.67 5.77
C PHE A 140 -4.23 12.03 5.72
N ASP A 141 -4.29 10.85 5.11
CA ASP A 141 -5.50 10.03 4.98
C ASP A 141 -6.00 9.60 6.37
N ASP A 142 -7.31 9.57 6.57
CA ASP A 142 -7.93 9.17 7.84
C ASP A 142 -7.58 7.73 8.26
N ARG A 143 -7.24 6.87 7.30
CA ARG A 143 -6.76 5.50 7.57
C ARG A 143 -5.38 5.48 8.22
N VAL A 144 -4.62 6.57 8.13
CA VAL A 144 -3.30 6.72 8.78
C VAL A 144 -3.38 7.59 10.02
N THR A 145 -4.14 8.67 9.97
CA THR A 145 -4.19 9.63 11.08
C THR A 145 -5.04 9.16 12.26
N GLY A 146 -6.00 8.26 12.03
CA GLY A 146 -7.05 8.03 13.01
C GLY A 146 -7.76 9.34 13.35
N VAL A 147 -7.99 9.61 14.63
CA VAL A 147 -8.56 10.89 15.10
C VAL A 147 -7.56 12.02 14.86
N LEU A 148 -7.85 12.88 13.91
CA LEU A 148 -6.94 13.91 13.42
C LEU A 148 -6.49 14.91 14.53
N SER A 149 -7.35 15.22 15.49
CA SER A 149 -7.04 16.13 16.60
C SER A 149 -5.99 15.60 17.58
N SER A 150 -5.79 14.28 17.64
CA SER A 150 -4.79 13.60 18.46
C SER A 150 -3.60 13.07 17.66
N PHE A 151 -3.61 13.22 16.33
CA PHE A 151 -2.54 12.72 15.48
C PHE A 151 -1.27 13.55 15.58
N ALA A 152 -0.16 12.92 16.01
CA ALA A 152 1.17 13.53 16.14
C ALA A 152 1.11 14.92 16.77
N PRO A 153 0.55 15.10 18.00
CA PRO A 153 0.21 16.42 18.54
C PRO A 153 1.43 17.34 18.74
N ASN A 154 2.61 16.74 18.94
CA ASN A 154 3.85 17.44 19.20
C ASN A 154 4.70 17.69 17.95
N ALA A 155 4.28 17.17 16.79
CA ALA A 155 5.08 17.24 15.58
C ALA A 155 4.89 18.55 14.82
N LYS A 156 6.00 19.16 14.41
CA LYS A 156 6.03 20.06 13.26
C LYS A 156 5.89 19.27 11.97
N VAL A 157 5.39 19.92 10.92
CA VAL A 157 5.10 19.24 9.65
C VAL A 157 5.77 19.97 8.49
N ILE A 158 6.70 19.28 7.84
CA ILE A 158 7.12 19.58 6.47
C ILE A 158 6.20 18.80 5.56
N HIS A 159 5.48 19.47 4.65
CA HIS A 159 4.59 18.79 3.71
C HIS A 159 4.98 19.11 2.27
N ALA A 160 5.57 18.13 1.59
CA ALA A 160 5.94 18.23 0.18
C ALA A 160 4.97 17.43 -0.68
N ASP A 161 4.25 18.12 -1.56
CA ASP A 161 3.30 17.51 -2.49
C ASP A 161 3.25 18.28 -3.81
N VAL A 162 2.92 17.57 -4.90
CA VAL A 162 2.72 18.18 -6.21
C VAL A 162 1.39 18.92 -6.31
N ASP A 163 0.42 18.52 -5.50
CA ASP A 163 -0.93 19.10 -5.47
C ASP A 163 -1.03 20.16 -4.36
N PRO A 164 -1.10 21.44 -4.71
CA PRO A 164 -1.24 22.50 -3.71
C PRO A 164 -2.53 22.39 -2.88
N ALA A 165 -3.56 21.68 -3.37
CA ALA A 165 -4.81 21.48 -2.65
C ALA A 165 -4.69 20.48 -1.49
N GLU A 166 -3.68 19.63 -1.47
CA GLU A 166 -3.42 18.72 -0.35
C GLU A 166 -2.67 19.41 0.80
N ILE A 167 -1.92 20.46 0.51
CA ILE A 167 -1.14 21.21 1.53
C ILE A 167 -2.07 21.86 2.56
N SER A 168 -1.85 21.53 3.83
CA SER A 168 -2.63 22.04 4.98
C SER A 168 -4.13 21.72 4.95
N LYS A 169 -4.56 20.75 4.14
CA LYS A 169 -5.95 20.34 4.04
C LYS A 169 -6.45 19.61 5.29
N ASN A 170 -5.75 18.59 5.73
CA ASN A 170 -6.10 17.79 6.91
C ASN A 170 -5.22 18.16 8.12
N ARG A 171 -3.93 18.36 7.92
CA ARG A 171 -2.96 18.76 8.95
C ARG A 171 -2.23 20.02 8.47
N ASN A 172 -2.17 21.04 9.30
CA ASN A 172 -1.41 22.24 8.98
C ASN A 172 0.05 21.91 8.75
N ALA A 173 0.63 22.48 7.68
CA ALA A 173 2.05 22.38 7.39
C ALA A 173 2.77 23.61 7.95
N ASP A 174 3.81 23.37 8.77
CA ASP A 174 4.72 24.42 9.22
C ASP A 174 5.60 24.88 8.06
N VAL A 175 6.03 23.94 7.22
CA VAL A 175 6.79 24.23 6.00
C VAL A 175 6.11 23.53 4.80
N PRO A 176 5.27 24.27 4.04
CA PRO A 176 4.65 23.76 2.81
C PRO A 176 5.65 23.81 1.65
N ILE A 177 5.77 22.72 0.87
CA ILE A 177 6.61 22.67 -0.32
C ILE A 177 5.78 22.10 -1.47
N VAL A 178 5.35 22.96 -2.40
CA VAL A 178 4.64 22.53 -3.60
C VAL A 178 5.64 22.25 -4.71
N GLY A 179 5.54 21.06 -5.33
CA GLY A 179 6.37 20.65 -6.47
C GLY A 179 6.52 19.15 -6.60
N SER A 180 7.22 18.72 -7.63
CA SER A 180 7.55 17.32 -7.86
C SER A 180 8.59 16.83 -6.86
N LEU A 181 8.37 15.69 -6.23
CA LEU A 181 9.34 15.08 -5.31
C LEU A 181 10.65 14.72 -6.02
N LYS A 182 10.63 14.43 -7.32
CA LYS A 182 11.83 14.20 -8.11
C LYS A 182 12.79 15.39 -8.11
N GLU A 183 12.23 16.61 -8.03
CA GLU A 183 13.01 17.86 -7.98
C GLU A 183 13.26 18.33 -6.53
N ILE A 184 12.28 18.12 -5.65
CA ILE A 184 12.36 18.58 -4.25
C ILE A 184 13.40 17.79 -3.44
N LEU A 185 13.42 16.46 -3.59
CA LEU A 185 14.28 15.61 -2.75
C LEU A 185 15.79 15.90 -2.89
N PRO A 186 16.35 16.05 -4.12
CA PRO A 186 17.74 16.44 -4.26
C PRO A 186 18.06 17.82 -3.68
N ASP A 187 17.18 18.81 -3.92
CA ASP A 187 17.36 20.15 -3.37
C ASP A 187 17.31 20.15 -1.84
N LEU A 188 16.42 19.34 -1.25
CA LEU A 188 16.29 19.18 0.19
C LEU A 188 17.50 18.46 0.79
N ALA A 189 17.97 17.37 0.18
CA ALA A 189 19.16 16.65 0.62
C ALA A 189 20.39 17.54 0.63
N LYS A 190 20.59 18.34 -0.44
CA LYS A 190 21.66 19.32 -0.50
C LYS A 190 21.57 20.35 0.63
N ALA A 191 20.38 20.92 0.87
CA ALA A 191 20.19 21.92 1.91
C ALA A 191 20.40 21.34 3.33
N VAL A 192 20.01 20.07 3.55
CA VAL A 192 20.26 19.35 4.81
C VAL A 192 21.75 19.12 5.03
N SER A 193 22.49 18.69 3.99
CA SER A 193 23.94 18.55 4.07
C SER A 193 24.63 19.86 4.46
N GLU A 194 24.21 20.99 3.87
CA GLU A 194 24.71 22.32 4.21
C GLU A 194 24.43 22.73 5.68
N GLU A 195 23.32 22.29 6.27
CA GLU A 195 23.03 22.53 7.70
C GLU A 195 23.86 21.59 8.60
N PHE A 196 24.07 20.32 8.21
CA PHE A 196 24.90 19.37 8.94
C PHE A 196 26.38 19.77 8.94
N ASP A 197 26.88 20.37 7.87
CA ASP A 197 28.24 20.93 7.82
C ASP A 197 28.47 22.05 8.85
N LYS A 198 27.41 22.74 9.27
CA LYS A 198 27.48 23.85 10.25
C LYS A 198 27.42 23.37 11.71
N ALA A 199 26.55 22.40 12.01
CA ALA A 199 26.20 22.03 13.38
C ALA A 199 26.34 20.53 13.69
N GLY A 200 26.65 19.71 12.69
CA GLY A 200 26.57 18.26 12.76
C GLY A 200 25.14 17.73 12.61
N PRO A 201 24.98 16.43 12.31
CA PRO A 201 23.68 15.79 12.30
C PRO A 201 23.15 15.64 13.74
N PRO A 202 21.81 15.60 13.94
CA PRO A 202 21.21 15.32 15.25
C PRO A 202 21.53 13.91 15.73
N ASP A 203 21.65 13.72 17.04
CA ASP A 203 21.75 12.38 17.63
C ASP A 203 20.38 11.72 17.68
N LEU A 204 20.16 10.72 16.82
CA LEU A 204 18.92 9.96 16.74
C LEU A 204 18.99 8.61 17.49
N ALA A 205 20.09 8.31 18.20
CA ALA A 205 20.24 7.04 18.89
C ALA A 205 19.13 6.75 19.94
N PRO A 206 18.70 7.72 20.76
CA PRO A 206 17.59 7.51 21.69
C PRO A 206 16.27 7.16 20.96
N TRP A 207 15.99 7.88 19.85
CA TRP A 207 14.80 7.62 19.05
C TRP A 207 14.82 6.23 18.42
N TRP A 208 15.94 5.83 17.84
CA TRP A 208 16.13 4.48 17.30
C TRP A 208 16.04 3.40 18.36
N SER A 209 16.56 3.63 19.57
CA SER A 209 16.45 2.69 20.68
C SER A 209 14.98 2.41 21.03
N GLN A 210 14.15 3.45 21.08
CA GLN A 210 12.73 3.33 21.35
C GLN A 210 12.00 2.54 20.22
N LEU A 211 12.23 2.90 18.95
CA LEU A 211 11.59 2.23 17.83
C LEU A 211 12.00 0.77 17.68
N ASN A 212 13.29 0.45 17.90
CA ASN A 212 13.77 -0.93 17.85
C ASN A 212 13.16 -1.78 18.97
N ARG A 213 13.06 -1.25 20.20
CA ARG A 213 12.36 -1.93 21.30
C ARG A 213 10.92 -2.25 20.91
N LEU A 214 10.19 -1.33 20.27
CA LEU A 214 8.81 -1.60 19.81
C LEU A 214 8.76 -2.67 18.71
N ARG A 215 9.75 -2.68 17.79
CA ARG A 215 9.83 -3.73 16.75
C ARG A 215 10.07 -5.11 17.36
N ASP A 216 10.92 -5.18 18.39
CA ASP A 216 11.26 -6.43 19.04
C ASP A 216 10.14 -6.92 19.99
N THR A 217 9.43 -6.01 20.64
CA THR A 217 8.35 -6.34 21.60
C THR A 217 7.04 -6.68 20.87
N TYR A 218 6.73 -5.97 19.78
CA TYR A 218 5.47 -6.09 19.03
C TYR A 218 5.71 -6.37 17.54
N PRO A 219 6.41 -7.46 17.20
CA PRO A 219 6.61 -7.82 15.79
C PRO A 219 5.26 -8.18 15.12
N LEU A 220 5.17 -7.97 13.81
CA LEU A 220 4.07 -8.53 13.04
C LEU A 220 4.13 -10.06 13.10
N GLY A 221 3.00 -10.67 13.43
CA GLY A 221 2.88 -12.11 13.59
C GLY A 221 1.43 -12.55 13.56
N TRP A 222 1.21 -13.82 13.73
CA TRP A 222 -0.12 -14.44 13.84
C TRP A 222 -0.08 -15.59 14.86
N THR A 223 -1.24 -16.06 15.21
CA THR A 223 -1.44 -17.30 15.98
C THR A 223 -2.07 -18.32 15.05
N ASP A 224 -1.54 -19.55 15.04
CA ASP A 224 -2.08 -20.60 14.21
C ASP A 224 -3.54 -20.89 14.57
N PRO A 225 -4.41 -21.08 13.58
CA PRO A 225 -5.83 -21.32 13.82
C PRO A 225 -6.09 -22.63 14.55
N GLU A 226 -7.05 -22.62 15.49
CA GLU A 226 -7.45 -23.81 16.27
C GLU A 226 -8.32 -24.80 15.45
N ASP A 227 -8.84 -24.37 14.30
CA ASP A 227 -9.72 -25.19 13.44
C ASP A 227 -8.97 -26.12 12.49
N GLY A 228 -7.63 -26.11 12.54
CA GLY A 228 -6.76 -26.96 11.73
C GLY A 228 -6.66 -26.53 10.25
N LEU A 229 -7.23 -25.39 9.88
CA LEU A 229 -7.07 -24.77 8.58
C LEU A 229 -5.82 -23.89 8.55
N SER A 230 -5.35 -23.58 7.35
CA SER A 230 -4.19 -22.71 7.15
C SER A 230 -4.42 -21.28 7.66
N SER A 231 -3.35 -20.67 8.18
CA SER A 231 -3.32 -19.25 8.47
C SER A 231 -3.18 -18.44 7.16
N PRO A 232 -4.06 -17.48 6.90
CA PRO A 232 -3.94 -16.62 5.71
C PRO A 232 -2.64 -15.81 5.70
N GLU A 233 -2.13 -15.43 6.87
CA GLU A 233 -0.86 -14.72 7.04
C GLU A 233 0.32 -15.58 6.57
N ASN A 234 0.32 -16.87 6.96
CA ASN A 234 1.35 -17.84 6.53
C ASN A 234 1.34 -18.04 5.02
N VAL A 235 0.16 -18.26 4.42
CA VAL A 235 0.00 -18.38 2.97
C VAL A 235 0.61 -17.18 2.26
N ILE A 236 0.21 -15.99 2.62
CA ILE A 236 0.65 -14.74 1.98
C ILE A 236 2.14 -14.51 2.17
N LYS A 237 2.67 -14.75 3.36
CA LYS A 237 4.11 -14.66 3.64
C LYS A 237 4.92 -15.61 2.76
N GLN A 238 4.46 -16.85 2.60
CA GLN A 238 5.13 -17.84 1.74
C GLN A 238 5.02 -17.49 0.26
N VAL A 239 3.88 -16.96 -0.22
CA VAL A 239 3.76 -16.43 -1.59
C VAL A 239 4.83 -15.37 -1.84
N GLY A 240 5.01 -14.41 -0.92
CA GLY A 240 6.05 -13.39 -1.03
C GLY A 240 7.46 -13.97 -1.00
N ALA A 241 7.76 -14.84 -0.04
CA ALA A 241 9.10 -15.40 0.17
C ALA A 241 9.56 -16.27 -1.00
N LEU A 242 8.68 -17.14 -1.53
CA LEU A 242 9.01 -18.07 -2.62
C LEU A 242 9.06 -17.38 -3.98
N THR A 243 8.28 -16.31 -4.18
CA THR A 243 8.33 -15.51 -5.41
C THR A 243 9.55 -14.58 -5.45
N GLY A 244 9.97 -14.09 -4.30
CA GLY A 244 11.13 -13.22 -4.16
C GLY A 244 10.91 -11.75 -4.52
N PRO A 245 11.98 -10.93 -4.48
CA PRO A 245 11.91 -9.47 -4.56
C PRO A 245 11.49 -8.93 -5.94
N GLU A 246 11.61 -9.73 -6.99
CA GLU A 246 11.24 -9.35 -8.35
C GLU A 246 9.75 -9.57 -8.65
N GLY A 247 9.00 -10.20 -7.76
CA GLY A 247 7.57 -10.40 -7.87
C GLY A 247 6.79 -9.07 -7.96
N VAL A 248 5.66 -9.11 -8.67
CA VAL A 248 4.66 -8.05 -8.67
C VAL A 248 3.39 -8.61 -8.03
N TYR A 249 2.89 -7.90 -7.02
CA TYR A 249 1.75 -8.33 -6.23
C TYR A 249 0.62 -7.33 -6.39
N VAL A 250 -0.54 -7.82 -6.77
CA VAL A 250 -1.73 -7.02 -7.02
C VAL A 250 -2.83 -7.50 -6.10
N ALA A 251 -3.33 -6.66 -5.21
CA ALA A 251 -4.39 -7.07 -4.30
C ALA A 251 -5.74 -6.44 -4.63
N GLY A 252 -6.78 -7.24 -4.43
CA GLY A 252 -8.15 -6.76 -4.30
C GLY A 252 -8.36 -6.03 -2.98
N VAL A 253 -9.56 -6.07 -2.42
CA VAL A 253 -9.89 -5.34 -1.18
C VAL A 253 -10.49 -6.29 -0.13
N GLY A 254 -9.89 -6.26 1.06
CA GLY A 254 -10.31 -7.07 2.19
C GLY A 254 -9.14 -7.41 3.12
N GLN A 255 -9.31 -8.40 3.98
CA GLN A 255 -8.27 -8.86 4.90
C GLN A 255 -7.00 -9.30 4.14
N HIS A 256 -7.15 -10.02 3.03
CA HIS A 256 -6.04 -10.45 2.18
C HIS A 256 -5.17 -9.30 1.69
N GLN A 257 -5.75 -8.12 1.40
CA GLN A 257 -5.01 -6.92 1.02
C GLN A 257 -4.14 -6.42 2.19
N MET A 258 -4.69 -6.40 3.41
CA MET A 258 -3.97 -5.94 4.58
C MET A 258 -2.84 -6.91 4.92
N TRP A 259 -3.10 -8.21 4.93
CA TRP A 259 -2.05 -9.22 5.14
C TRP A 259 -0.97 -9.17 4.07
N ALA A 260 -1.33 -8.97 2.80
CA ALA A 260 -0.33 -8.81 1.74
C ALA A 260 0.55 -7.57 1.96
N ALA A 261 -0.04 -6.46 2.41
CA ALA A 261 0.72 -5.25 2.74
C ALA A 261 1.62 -5.42 3.99
N GLN A 262 1.26 -6.32 4.93
CA GLN A 262 2.01 -6.57 6.17
C GLN A 262 3.12 -7.62 5.99
N PHE A 263 2.84 -8.73 5.30
CA PHE A 263 3.69 -9.93 5.33
C PHE A 263 4.52 -10.17 4.06
N ILE A 264 4.21 -9.51 2.94
CA ILE A 264 5.10 -9.50 1.77
C ILE A 264 6.12 -8.38 1.92
N LYS A 265 7.38 -8.68 1.62
CA LYS A 265 8.45 -7.70 1.58
C LYS A 265 8.53 -7.04 0.20
N TYR A 266 8.48 -5.72 0.18
CA TYR A 266 8.55 -4.92 -1.05
C TYR A 266 9.90 -4.20 -1.11
N GLU A 267 10.75 -4.63 -2.03
CA GLU A 267 12.13 -4.13 -2.15
C GLU A 267 12.30 -3.05 -3.22
N ARG A 268 11.27 -2.80 -4.01
CA ARG A 268 11.34 -1.86 -5.15
C ARG A 268 9.99 -1.23 -5.47
N PRO A 269 9.99 -0.04 -6.09
CA PRO A 269 8.75 0.61 -6.56
C PRO A 269 8.04 -0.24 -7.63
N TYR A 270 6.74 -0.06 -7.72
CA TYR A 270 5.85 -0.77 -8.65
C TYR A 270 5.76 -2.29 -8.44
N ALA A 271 6.26 -2.82 -7.31
CA ALA A 271 6.06 -4.22 -6.93
C ALA A 271 4.70 -4.47 -6.27
N TRP A 272 4.01 -3.44 -5.80
CA TRP A 272 2.72 -3.49 -5.12
C TRP A 272 1.68 -2.61 -5.83
N LEU A 273 0.55 -3.22 -6.22
CA LEU A 273 -0.57 -2.55 -6.88
C LEU A 273 -1.87 -2.78 -6.11
N ASN A 274 -2.63 -1.73 -5.89
CA ASN A 274 -3.93 -1.78 -5.24
C ASN A 274 -4.77 -0.57 -5.63
N SER A 275 -6.08 -0.62 -5.38
CA SER A 275 -7.01 0.47 -5.71
C SER A 275 -7.02 1.63 -4.71
N ALA A 276 -6.07 1.65 -3.77
CA ALA A 276 -5.89 2.71 -2.78
C ALA A 276 -7.20 3.06 -2.02
N GLY A 277 -7.46 4.34 -1.85
CA GLY A 277 -8.63 4.83 -1.12
C GLY A 277 -9.97 4.58 -1.81
N LEU A 278 -10.01 4.12 -3.06
CA LEU A 278 -11.26 3.72 -3.73
C LEU A 278 -11.81 2.40 -3.20
N GLY A 279 -10.94 1.50 -2.69
CA GLY A 279 -11.36 0.25 -2.08
C GLY A 279 -12.17 -0.65 -3.02
N THR A 280 -11.72 -0.80 -4.28
CA THR A 280 -12.46 -1.51 -5.33
C THR A 280 -12.25 -3.02 -5.23
N MET A 281 -13.26 -3.76 -4.79
CA MET A 281 -13.30 -5.22 -4.91
C MET A 281 -13.26 -5.61 -6.39
N GLY A 282 -12.49 -6.67 -6.73
CA GLY A 282 -12.29 -7.10 -8.11
C GLY A 282 -11.20 -6.35 -8.88
N TYR A 283 -10.45 -5.47 -8.24
CA TYR A 283 -9.32 -4.77 -8.87
C TYR A 283 -8.18 -5.71 -9.29
N SER A 284 -7.94 -6.80 -8.53
CA SER A 284 -6.73 -7.62 -8.63
C SER A 284 -6.53 -8.29 -9.99
N ILE A 285 -7.53 -8.99 -10.53
CA ILE A 285 -7.40 -9.77 -11.76
C ILE A 285 -7.09 -8.87 -12.97
N PRO A 286 -7.92 -7.85 -13.30
CA PRO A 286 -7.64 -7.00 -14.45
C PRO A 286 -6.35 -6.20 -14.31
N ALA A 287 -5.99 -5.77 -13.10
CA ALA A 287 -4.74 -5.06 -12.86
C ALA A 287 -3.52 -5.99 -12.95
N ALA A 288 -3.61 -7.26 -12.48
CA ALA A 288 -2.56 -8.25 -12.65
C ALA A 288 -2.36 -8.62 -14.13
N MET A 289 -3.43 -8.74 -14.90
CA MET A 289 -3.37 -8.92 -16.35
C MET A 289 -2.56 -7.79 -16.99
N GLY A 290 -2.89 -6.53 -16.69
CA GLY A 290 -2.16 -5.36 -17.18
C GLY A 290 -0.70 -5.33 -16.71
N ALA A 291 -0.44 -5.65 -15.45
CA ALA A 291 0.91 -5.73 -14.89
C ALA A 291 1.76 -6.80 -15.61
N LYS A 292 1.18 -7.97 -15.91
CA LYS A 292 1.88 -9.04 -16.62
C LYS A 292 2.18 -8.69 -18.08
N VAL A 293 1.25 -8.02 -18.75
CA VAL A 293 1.48 -7.51 -20.13
C VAL A 293 2.60 -6.45 -20.14
N GLY A 294 2.61 -5.56 -19.15
CA GLY A 294 3.66 -4.52 -19.02
C GLY A 294 5.00 -5.05 -18.52
N ASN A 295 5.03 -6.22 -17.88
CA ASN A 295 6.23 -6.86 -17.31
C ASN A 295 6.24 -8.36 -17.65
N PRO A 296 6.45 -8.74 -18.91
CA PRO A 296 6.28 -10.14 -19.36
C PRO A 296 7.24 -11.12 -18.67
N ASP A 297 8.41 -10.67 -18.26
CA ASP A 297 9.45 -11.51 -17.65
C ASP A 297 9.28 -11.68 -16.13
N ARG A 298 8.34 -10.94 -15.49
CA ARG A 298 8.14 -10.99 -14.05
C ARG A 298 6.99 -11.90 -13.66
N THR A 299 7.11 -12.54 -12.51
CA THR A 299 6.00 -13.25 -11.89
C THR A 299 5.02 -12.23 -11.32
N VAL A 300 3.75 -12.32 -11.71
CA VAL A 300 2.67 -11.45 -11.23
C VAL A 300 1.65 -12.28 -10.48
N TRP A 301 1.42 -11.94 -9.21
CA TRP A 301 0.39 -12.52 -8.37
C TRP A 301 -0.78 -11.54 -8.20
N ALA A 302 -1.99 -12.02 -8.47
CA ALA A 302 -3.22 -11.43 -7.96
C ALA A 302 -3.54 -12.09 -6.61
N ILE A 303 -3.58 -11.31 -5.53
CA ILE A 303 -3.93 -11.78 -4.19
C ILE A 303 -5.34 -11.31 -3.91
N ASP A 304 -6.26 -12.24 -3.78
CA ASP A 304 -7.67 -11.93 -3.66
C ASP A 304 -8.35 -12.74 -2.55
N GLY A 305 -9.47 -12.25 -2.05
CA GLY A 305 -10.39 -13.06 -1.26
C GLY A 305 -11.43 -13.73 -2.17
N ASP A 306 -12.05 -14.77 -1.68
CA ASP A 306 -13.10 -15.51 -2.41
C ASP A 306 -14.26 -14.62 -2.85
N GLY A 307 -14.70 -13.68 -2.02
CA GLY A 307 -15.73 -12.70 -2.38
C GLY A 307 -15.24 -11.65 -3.38
N CYS A 308 -14.01 -11.18 -3.24
CA CYS A 308 -13.43 -10.17 -4.12
C CYS A 308 -13.14 -10.74 -5.52
N PHE A 309 -12.58 -11.95 -5.59
CA PHE A 309 -12.30 -12.69 -6.82
C PHE A 309 -13.56 -12.86 -7.69
N GLN A 310 -14.72 -13.13 -7.08
CA GLN A 310 -15.97 -13.32 -7.81
C GLN A 310 -16.46 -12.07 -8.56
N MET A 311 -15.92 -10.87 -8.28
CA MET A 311 -16.34 -9.64 -8.94
C MET A 311 -15.84 -9.54 -10.40
N THR A 312 -14.65 -10.12 -10.69
CA THR A 312 -13.99 -9.95 -12.00
C THR A 312 -13.31 -11.25 -12.50
N ASN A 313 -13.64 -12.42 -11.97
CA ASN A 313 -13.04 -13.68 -12.38
C ASN A 313 -13.19 -13.99 -13.88
N GLN A 314 -14.19 -13.42 -14.56
CA GLN A 314 -14.41 -13.57 -16.00
C GLN A 314 -13.24 -13.06 -16.84
N GLU A 315 -12.40 -12.16 -16.31
CA GLU A 315 -11.19 -11.68 -17.00
C GLU A 315 -10.13 -12.77 -17.18
N LEU A 316 -10.25 -13.89 -16.45
CA LEU A 316 -9.42 -15.08 -16.67
C LEU A 316 -9.59 -15.65 -18.09
N ALA A 317 -10.76 -15.50 -18.70
CA ALA A 317 -10.97 -15.90 -20.10
C ALA A 317 -10.05 -15.10 -21.03
N THR A 318 -9.93 -13.79 -20.83
CA THR A 318 -9.01 -12.92 -21.58
C THR A 318 -7.56 -13.33 -21.36
N CYS A 319 -7.20 -13.63 -20.11
CA CYS A 319 -5.84 -14.08 -19.77
C CYS A 319 -5.51 -15.44 -20.45
N ALA A 320 -6.42 -16.39 -20.43
CA ALA A 320 -6.22 -17.72 -21.02
C ALA A 320 -6.09 -17.66 -22.56
N ILE A 321 -7.01 -16.91 -23.22
CA ILE A 321 -7.00 -16.78 -24.68
C ILE A 321 -5.73 -16.08 -25.18
N ASN A 322 -5.18 -15.13 -24.43
CA ASN A 322 -4.01 -14.34 -24.83
C ASN A 322 -2.69 -14.82 -24.21
N ASN A 323 -2.66 -15.97 -23.54
CA ASN A 323 -1.49 -16.53 -22.87
C ASN A 323 -0.83 -15.49 -21.92
N ILE A 324 -1.63 -14.90 -21.04
CA ILE A 324 -1.17 -13.96 -20.00
C ILE A 324 -1.06 -14.74 -18.67
N PRO A 325 0.09 -15.32 -18.34
CA PRO A 325 0.24 -16.30 -17.26
C PRO A 325 0.36 -15.62 -15.88
N ILE A 326 -0.73 -14.97 -15.44
CA ILE A 326 -0.83 -14.50 -14.06
C ILE A 326 -1.01 -15.65 -13.09
N LYS A 327 -0.59 -15.46 -11.85
CA LYS A 327 -0.89 -16.34 -10.72
C LYS A 327 -1.96 -15.69 -9.86
N VAL A 328 -2.96 -16.44 -9.45
CA VAL A 328 -4.03 -15.96 -8.57
C VAL A 328 -4.01 -16.76 -7.28
N ALA A 329 -3.82 -16.09 -6.15
CA ALA A 329 -3.97 -16.66 -4.83
C ALA A 329 -5.32 -16.23 -4.25
N ILE A 330 -6.28 -17.15 -4.18
CA ILE A 330 -7.56 -16.92 -3.51
C ILE A 330 -7.40 -17.29 -2.04
N ILE A 331 -7.46 -16.30 -1.17
CA ILE A 331 -7.48 -16.47 0.28
C ILE A 331 -8.94 -16.72 0.68
N ASN A 332 -9.31 -18.00 0.64
CA ASN A 332 -10.70 -18.45 0.73
C ASN A 332 -11.08 -18.78 2.17
N ASN A 333 -11.70 -17.82 2.84
CA ASN A 333 -12.27 -17.99 4.17
C ASN A 333 -13.80 -18.14 4.16
N SER A 334 -14.42 -18.32 2.99
CA SER A 334 -15.86 -18.43 2.77
C SER A 334 -16.66 -17.24 3.31
N SER A 335 -16.04 -16.06 3.37
CA SER A 335 -16.66 -14.89 4.01
C SER A 335 -16.15 -13.57 3.44
N LEU A 336 -16.96 -12.51 3.51
CA LEU A 336 -16.51 -11.13 3.38
C LEU A 336 -15.75 -10.74 4.66
N GLY A 337 -14.52 -11.27 4.79
CA GLY A 337 -13.79 -11.38 6.04
C GLY A 337 -13.54 -10.05 6.76
N MET A 338 -13.26 -8.95 6.06
CA MET A 338 -13.05 -7.64 6.70
C MET A 338 -14.35 -7.12 7.35
N VAL A 339 -15.49 -7.26 6.66
CA VAL A 339 -16.80 -6.86 7.23
C VAL A 339 -17.16 -7.76 8.40
N ARG A 340 -16.93 -9.07 8.26
CA ARG A 340 -17.13 -10.05 9.34
C ARG A 340 -16.28 -9.73 10.57
N GLN A 341 -15.01 -9.36 10.41
CA GLN A 341 -14.12 -8.92 11.49
C GLN A 341 -14.73 -7.74 12.27
N TRP A 342 -15.25 -6.73 11.55
CA TRP A 342 -15.88 -5.58 12.18
C TRP A 342 -17.16 -5.95 12.92
N GLN A 343 -17.97 -6.85 12.35
CA GLN A 343 -19.17 -7.35 13.03
C GLN A 343 -18.81 -8.14 14.30
N THR A 344 -17.71 -8.90 14.27
CA THR A 344 -17.20 -9.60 15.44
C THR A 344 -16.76 -8.63 16.54
N LEU A 345 -16.00 -7.58 16.17
CA LEU A 345 -15.36 -6.69 17.14
C LEU A 345 -16.32 -5.62 17.69
N PHE A 346 -17.20 -5.07 16.85
CA PHE A 346 -17.98 -3.88 17.18
C PHE A 346 -19.49 -4.10 17.26
N TYR A 347 -19.98 -5.26 16.79
CA TYR A 347 -21.42 -5.56 16.72
C TYR A 347 -21.77 -6.88 17.40
N GLU A 348 -20.97 -7.32 18.39
CA GLU A 348 -21.23 -8.51 19.22
C GLU A 348 -21.41 -9.80 18.41
N GLY A 349 -20.76 -9.89 17.21
CA GLY A 349 -20.90 -11.05 16.34
C GLY A 349 -22.27 -11.16 15.66
N ARG A 350 -23.03 -10.09 15.58
CA ARG A 350 -24.29 -10.05 14.83
C ARG A 350 -23.99 -9.98 13.33
N TYR A 351 -23.71 -11.14 12.74
CA TYR A 351 -23.34 -11.25 11.32
C TYR A 351 -24.54 -11.01 10.41
N SER A 352 -24.34 -10.21 9.37
CA SER A 352 -25.33 -9.94 8.35
C SER A 352 -24.63 -9.82 6.98
N ASN A 353 -25.07 -10.67 6.03
CA ASN A 353 -24.63 -10.67 4.62
C ASN A 353 -23.10 -10.82 4.43
N THR A 354 -22.40 -11.44 5.35
CA THR A 354 -20.94 -11.64 5.28
C THR A 354 -20.54 -13.08 5.03
N ASP A 355 -21.41 -14.04 5.32
CA ASP A 355 -21.16 -15.45 5.07
C ASP A 355 -21.47 -15.79 3.59
N LEU A 356 -20.47 -16.23 2.87
CA LEU A 356 -20.59 -16.66 1.48
C LEU A 356 -21.01 -18.14 1.36
N ASN A 357 -20.92 -18.89 2.46
CA ASN A 357 -21.41 -20.26 2.59
C ASN A 357 -22.65 -20.27 3.51
N THR A 358 -23.82 -20.02 2.96
CA THR A 358 -25.07 -19.73 3.67
C THR A 358 -25.67 -20.87 4.51
N GLY A 359 -24.91 -21.91 4.83
CA GLY A 359 -25.27 -22.88 5.86
C GLY A 359 -26.51 -23.76 5.63
N HIS A 360 -27.01 -23.85 4.39
CA HIS A 360 -28.12 -24.74 4.04
C HIS A 360 -27.74 -26.23 4.01
N ASN A 361 -26.88 -26.67 4.94
CA ASN A 361 -26.32 -28.02 5.05
C ASN A 361 -25.58 -28.53 3.79
N THR A 362 -25.32 -27.66 2.82
CA THR A 362 -24.53 -27.96 1.63
C THR A 362 -23.58 -26.81 1.35
N ARG A 363 -22.32 -27.10 1.03
CA ARG A 363 -21.37 -26.07 0.59
C ARG A 363 -21.87 -25.49 -0.75
N ARG A 364 -22.19 -24.19 -0.73
CA ARG A 364 -22.73 -23.48 -1.91
C ARG A 364 -21.79 -22.40 -2.45
N ILE A 365 -20.54 -22.37 -2.03
CA ILE A 365 -19.52 -21.54 -2.66
C ILE A 365 -19.06 -22.19 -3.97
N PRO A 366 -18.62 -21.41 -4.95
CA PRO A 366 -18.04 -21.95 -6.18
C PRO A 366 -16.85 -22.85 -5.89
N ASP A 367 -16.69 -23.90 -6.68
CA ASP A 367 -15.44 -24.66 -6.75
C ASP A 367 -14.47 -23.87 -7.65
N PHE A 368 -13.57 -23.12 -7.06
CA PHE A 368 -12.66 -22.23 -7.79
C PHE A 368 -11.65 -22.98 -8.67
N VAL A 369 -11.33 -24.23 -8.33
CA VAL A 369 -10.49 -25.08 -9.18
C VAL A 369 -11.21 -25.42 -10.49
N LYS A 370 -12.45 -25.92 -10.38
CA LYS A 370 -13.25 -26.23 -11.58
C LYS A 370 -13.58 -24.97 -12.39
N LEU A 371 -13.79 -23.83 -11.71
CA LEU A 371 -14.02 -22.57 -12.39
C LEU A 371 -12.78 -22.13 -13.19
N ALA A 372 -11.59 -22.27 -12.62
CA ALA A 372 -10.33 -21.98 -13.31
C ALA A 372 -10.15 -22.89 -14.54
N GLU A 373 -10.38 -24.19 -14.40
CA GLU A 373 -10.30 -25.17 -15.49
C GLU A 373 -11.31 -24.85 -16.61
N ALA A 374 -12.53 -24.42 -16.25
CA ALA A 374 -13.54 -24.01 -17.22
C ALA A 374 -13.12 -22.78 -18.05
N TYR A 375 -12.29 -21.90 -17.51
CA TYR A 375 -11.67 -20.77 -18.23
C TYR A 375 -10.40 -21.17 -19.01
N GLY A 376 -9.93 -22.43 -18.93
CA GLY A 376 -8.67 -22.87 -19.53
C GLY A 376 -7.43 -22.54 -18.72
N CYS A 377 -7.59 -22.14 -17.46
CA CYS A 377 -6.51 -21.92 -16.51
C CYS A 377 -6.11 -23.23 -15.81
N ALA A 378 -4.94 -23.27 -15.17
CA ALA A 378 -4.62 -24.32 -14.22
C ALA A 378 -5.30 -24.01 -12.87
N GLY A 379 -5.91 -25.03 -12.25
CA GLY A 379 -6.53 -24.93 -10.93
C GLY A 379 -5.79 -25.76 -9.91
N LEU A 380 -5.43 -25.18 -8.77
CA LEU A 380 -4.79 -25.86 -7.64
C LEU A 380 -5.59 -25.57 -6.37
N ARG A 381 -5.51 -26.48 -5.38
CA ARG A 381 -6.09 -26.27 -4.05
C ARG A 381 -5.11 -26.63 -2.96
N CYS A 382 -5.06 -25.82 -1.92
CA CYS A 382 -4.29 -26.04 -0.71
C CYS A 382 -5.22 -25.88 0.51
N GLU A 383 -5.28 -26.90 1.35
CA GLU A 383 -6.17 -26.93 2.54
C GLU A 383 -5.38 -27.07 3.84
N ARG A 384 -4.05 -27.29 3.78
CA ARG A 384 -3.20 -27.53 4.96
C ARG A 384 -1.89 -26.77 4.87
N ASP A 385 -1.38 -26.33 6.02
CA ASP A 385 -0.14 -25.56 6.10
C ASP A 385 1.07 -26.30 5.51
N GLU A 386 1.15 -27.61 5.68
CA GLU A 386 2.25 -28.45 5.17
C GLU A 386 2.32 -28.48 3.64
N ASP A 387 1.22 -28.21 2.94
CA ASP A 387 1.12 -28.25 1.48
C ASP A 387 1.36 -26.87 0.82
N ILE A 388 1.41 -25.76 1.60
CA ILE A 388 1.50 -24.39 1.06
C ILE A 388 2.72 -24.23 0.18
N GLU A 389 3.91 -24.59 0.67
CA GLU A 389 5.16 -24.40 -0.06
C GLU A 389 5.17 -25.19 -1.39
N ALA A 390 4.74 -26.44 -1.36
CA ALA A 390 4.68 -27.31 -2.55
C ALA A 390 3.69 -26.76 -3.59
N THR A 391 2.52 -26.30 -3.14
CA THR A 391 1.48 -25.73 -4.01
C THR A 391 1.94 -24.44 -4.67
N ILE A 392 2.60 -23.54 -3.92
CA ILE A 392 3.14 -22.29 -4.48
C ILE A 392 4.23 -22.60 -5.51
N LYS A 393 5.16 -23.52 -5.22
CA LYS A 393 6.21 -23.95 -6.17
C LYS A 393 5.59 -24.50 -7.45
N GLN A 394 4.59 -25.38 -7.34
CA GLN A 394 3.86 -25.88 -8.50
C GLN A 394 3.21 -24.75 -9.31
N ALA A 395 2.58 -23.80 -8.66
CA ALA A 395 2.02 -22.63 -9.35
C ALA A 395 3.08 -21.78 -10.07
N LEU A 396 4.28 -21.63 -9.49
CA LEU A 396 5.38 -20.87 -10.08
C LEU A 396 5.98 -21.55 -11.33
N GLU A 397 5.92 -22.89 -11.41
CA GLU A 397 6.40 -23.66 -12.56
C GLU A 397 5.48 -23.55 -13.79
N ILE A 398 4.18 -23.30 -13.61
CA ILE A 398 3.22 -23.19 -14.71
C ILE A 398 3.26 -21.79 -15.29
N ASN A 399 3.86 -21.60 -16.46
CA ASN A 399 4.07 -20.31 -17.11
C ASN A 399 3.50 -20.20 -18.53
N ASP A 400 2.78 -21.23 -18.99
CA ASP A 400 2.12 -21.29 -20.29
C ASP A 400 0.66 -20.79 -20.26
N ARG A 401 0.07 -20.62 -19.07
CA ARG A 401 -1.32 -20.22 -18.86
C ARG A 401 -1.51 -19.60 -17.48
N PRO A 402 -2.66 -18.92 -17.21
CA PRO A 402 -2.99 -18.47 -15.85
C PRO A 402 -3.13 -19.65 -14.87
N VAL A 403 -2.78 -19.41 -13.61
CA VAL A 403 -2.94 -20.38 -12.53
C VAL A 403 -3.79 -19.76 -11.43
N VAL A 404 -4.80 -20.50 -10.97
CA VAL A 404 -5.62 -20.14 -9.80
C VAL A 404 -5.35 -21.13 -8.69
N VAL A 405 -4.95 -20.64 -7.54
CA VAL A 405 -4.74 -21.44 -6.33
C VAL A 405 -5.81 -21.08 -5.31
N ASP A 406 -6.65 -22.03 -4.95
CA ASP A 406 -7.66 -21.91 -3.89
C ASP A 406 -7.02 -22.31 -2.56
N PHE A 407 -6.54 -21.33 -1.79
CA PHE A 407 -6.03 -21.52 -0.44
C PHE A 407 -7.19 -21.45 0.55
N VAL A 408 -7.61 -22.59 1.07
CA VAL A 408 -8.67 -22.66 2.09
C VAL A 408 -8.06 -22.32 3.45
N VAL A 409 -8.52 -21.20 4.01
CA VAL A 409 -7.95 -20.64 5.24
C VAL A 409 -9.01 -20.48 6.33
N SER A 410 -8.55 -20.30 7.56
CA SER A 410 -9.46 -20.10 8.71
C SER A 410 -10.34 -18.85 8.54
N PRO A 411 -11.67 -18.97 8.72
CA PRO A 411 -12.57 -17.82 8.72
C PRO A 411 -12.46 -16.97 9.99
N ASN A 412 -11.73 -17.42 11.01
CA ASN A 412 -11.61 -16.76 12.30
C ASN A 412 -10.38 -15.86 12.42
N SER A 413 -9.45 -15.93 11.44
CA SER A 413 -8.28 -15.04 11.39
C SER A 413 -8.69 -13.59 11.25
N MET A 414 -8.03 -12.72 12.01
CA MET A 414 -8.28 -11.27 12.03
C MET A 414 -7.00 -10.51 11.74
N VAL A 415 -7.13 -9.38 11.07
CA VAL A 415 -5.98 -8.51 10.76
C VAL A 415 -5.60 -7.73 12.02
N TRP A 416 -4.40 -7.97 12.49
CA TRP A 416 -3.76 -7.26 13.60
C TRP A 416 -2.36 -6.77 13.18
N PRO A 417 -1.83 -5.67 13.79
CA PRO A 417 -2.49 -4.73 14.69
C PRO A 417 -3.66 -3.96 14.06
N MET A 418 -4.42 -3.22 14.87
CA MET A 418 -5.54 -2.42 14.38
C MET A 418 -5.70 -1.11 15.17
N VAL A 419 -5.80 0.01 14.48
CA VAL A 419 -6.36 1.26 15.02
C VAL A 419 -7.81 1.35 14.56
N PRO A 420 -8.79 1.17 15.45
CA PRO A 420 -10.19 1.24 15.06
C PRO A 420 -10.58 2.61 14.50
N SER A 421 -11.59 2.65 13.63
CA SER A 421 -12.09 3.92 13.08
C SER A 421 -12.58 4.84 14.19
N GLY A 422 -12.20 6.12 14.13
CA GLY A 422 -12.56 7.11 15.13
C GLY A 422 -11.78 7.02 16.45
N VAL A 423 -10.68 6.26 16.47
CA VAL A 423 -9.80 6.07 17.63
C VAL A 423 -8.44 6.71 17.37
N SER A 424 -7.78 7.20 18.42
CA SER A 424 -6.40 7.71 18.33
C SER A 424 -5.40 6.59 18.06
N ASN A 425 -4.31 6.92 17.36
CA ASN A 425 -3.19 6.01 17.14
C ASN A 425 -2.54 5.50 18.45
N ASP A 426 -2.63 6.26 19.53
CA ASP A 426 -2.16 5.84 20.87
C ASP A 426 -2.89 4.61 21.40
N LEU A 427 -4.07 4.32 20.87
CA LEU A 427 -4.91 3.20 21.27
C LEU A 427 -4.89 2.05 20.26
N ILE A 428 -3.79 1.89 19.53
CA ILE A 428 -3.59 0.75 18.63
C ILE A 428 -3.76 -0.55 19.40
N GLN A 429 -4.48 -1.51 18.81
CA GLN A 429 -4.69 -2.83 19.39
C GLN A 429 -3.80 -3.86 18.68
N ILE A 430 -3.15 -4.72 19.47
CA ILE A 430 -2.31 -5.83 18.97
C ILE A 430 -3.08 -7.15 18.88
N ALA A 431 -4.19 -7.24 19.63
CA ALA A 431 -5.20 -8.31 19.61
C ALA A 431 -6.50 -7.73 20.16
N ARG A 432 -7.56 -8.54 20.21
CA ARG A 432 -8.85 -8.11 20.73
C ARG A 432 -8.71 -7.64 22.19
N ASN A 433 -9.04 -6.37 22.45
CA ASN A 433 -8.94 -5.70 23.76
C ASN A 433 -7.52 -5.70 24.37
N MET A 434 -6.48 -5.80 23.54
CA MET A 434 -5.08 -5.73 23.97
C MET A 434 -4.38 -4.57 23.26
N THR A 435 -3.90 -3.62 24.04
CA THR A 435 -3.03 -2.52 23.57
C THR A 435 -1.58 -2.78 23.95
N PRO A 436 -0.59 -2.20 23.25
CA PRO A 436 0.79 -2.20 23.71
C PRO A 436 0.89 -1.57 25.10
N GLN A 437 1.82 -2.06 25.89
CA GLN A 437 2.17 -1.41 27.16
C GLN A 437 3.18 -0.29 26.83
N TRP A 438 2.76 0.94 27.02
CA TRP A 438 3.63 2.10 26.93
C TRP A 438 4.33 2.24 28.29
N GLU A 439 5.66 2.38 28.27
CA GLU A 439 6.35 2.77 29.50
C GLU A 439 5.93 4.21 29.83
N GLU A 440 5.52 4.44 31.06
CA GLU A 440 5.38 5.79 31.60
C GLU A 440 6.76 6.45 31.54
N GLU A 441 6.84 7.63 30.93
CA GLU A 441 8.05 8.47 31.00
C GLU A 441 8.22 8.87 32.47
N ASP A 442 9.26 8.31 33.17
CA ASP A 442 9.67 8.75 34.50
C ASP A 442 10.23 10.19 34.47
#